data_b366840a1549de486cbd134f4a1d5bea
#
_entry.id   b366840a1549de486cbd134f4a1d5bea
#
_cell.length_a   1.000
_cell.length_b   1.000
_cell.length_c   1.000
_cell.angle_alpha   90.00
_cell.angle_beta   90.00
_cell.angle_gamma   90.00
#
_symmetry.space_group_name_H-M   'P 1'
#
loop_
_entity.id
_entity.type
_entity.pdbx_description
1 polymer ?
#
loop_
_entity_poly.entity_id
_entity_poly.type
_entity_poly.pdbx_seq_one_letter_code
_entity_poly.pdbx_strand_id
1 'polypeptide(L)'
;MSDVTPRSRSLFQVSVAVAVIGVLAAALLNALHYVQEKAERTVMEATVRNMGKGLEIELQTRVIRGRPGSSRELVGANPIQWLESPPEGYVGSCGRERAPGEWCFDVASHEVVYRPRLTASLEFRTAGRRELRWRVGSADETAGGQGANPMATGAIGLVSTTSFVWH
;
A
#
# COMPACT_ATOMS: atom_id res chain seq x y z
N MET A 1 17.96 -68.28 6.46
CA MET A 1 18.48 -67.19 5.69
C MET A 1 17.27 -66.41 5.16
N SER A 2 17.01 -65.30 5.82
CA SER A 2 15.77 -64.51 5.60
C SER A 2 16.04 -63.46 4.51
N ASP A 3 15.40 -63.64 3.37
CA ASP A 3 15.37 -62.64 2.30
C ASP A 3 14.65 -61.40 2.77
N VAL A 4 15.44 -60.42 3.18
CA VAL A 4 14.89 -59.07 3.44
C VAL A 4 14.62 -58.40 2.07
N THR A 5 13.36 -58.39 1.71
CA THR A 5 12.85 -57.92 0.43
C THR A 5 13.29 -56.49 0.12
N PRO A 6 13.83 -56.22 -1.09
CA PRO A 6 14.29 -54.88 -1.51
C PRO A 6 13.16 -53.83 -1.63
N ARG A 7 11.94 -54.28 -1.54
CA ARG A 7 10.72 -53.44 -1.71
C ARG A 7 10.45 -52.47 -0.54
N SER A 8 10.87 -52.83 0.70
CA SER A 8 10.65 -51.97 1.86
C SER A 8 11.64 -50.78 1.89
N ARG A 9 12.85 -50.97 1.37
CA ARG A 9 13.84 -49.86 1.23
C ARG A 9 13.41 -48.83 0.23
N SER A 10 12.80 -49.21 -0.89
CA SER A 10 12.31 -48.26 -1.89
C SER A 10 11.13 -47.42 -1.39
N LEU A 11 10.19 -47.97 -0.64
CA LEU A 11 9.08 -47.26 -0.04
C LEU A 11 9.52 -46.26 1.00
N PHE A 12 10.49 -46.61 1.84
CA PHE A 12 11.09 -45.71 2.82
C PHE A 12 11.81 -44.53 2.13
N GLN A 13 12.60 -44.80 1.10
CA GLN A 13 13.29 -43.75 0.34
C GLN A 13 12.29 -42.80 -0.34
N VAL A 14 11.21 -43.32 -0.91
CA VAL A 14 10.17 -42.51 -1.52
C VAL A 14 9.46 -41.64 -0.47
N SER A 15 9.14 -42.21 0.70
CA SER A 15 8.47 -41.42 1.77
C SER A 15 9.37 -40.30 2.30
N VAL A 16 10.67 -40.54 2.46
CA VAL A 16 11.63 -39.51 2.86
C VAL A 16 11.74 -38.42 1.77
N ALA A 17 11.83 -38.80 0.50
CA ALA A 17 11.88 -37.84 -0.59
C ALA A 17 10.63 -36.96 -0.65
N VAL A 18 9.44 -37.54 -0.51
CA VAL A 18 8.17 -36.78 -0.44
C VAL A 18 8.15 -35.83 0.76
N ALA A 19 8.59 -36.27 1.93
CA ALA A 19 8.67 -35.41 3.11
C ALA A 19 9.61 -34.23 2.89
N VAL A 20 10.79 -34.45 2.32
CA VAL A 20 11.76 -33.39 2.03
C VAL A 20 11.19 -32.40 1.00
N ILE A 21 10.58 -32.88 -0.08
CA ILE A 21 9.94 -32.03 -1.08
C ILE A 21 8.81 -31.19 -0.42
N GLY A 22 8.02 -31.80 0.45
CA GLY A 22 6.93 -31.09 1.16
C GLY A 22 7.47 -29.95 2.04
N VAL A 23 8.54 -30.18 2.78
CA VAL A 23 9.19 -29.15 3.61
C VAL A 23 9.76 -28.02 2.74
N LEU A 24 10.46 -28.38 1.65
CA LEU A 24 11.02 -27.38 0.74
C LEU A 24 9.92 -26.55 0.04
N ALA A 25 8.84 -27.18 -0.38
CA ALA A 25 7.70 -26.49 -0.96
C ALA A 25 7.03 -25.53 0.03
N ALA A 26 6.83 -25.93 1.27
CA ALA A 26 6.31 -25.07 2.32
C ALA A 26 7.21 -23.86 2.60
N ALA A 27 8.53 -24.08 2.68
CA ALA A 27 9.50 -23.01 2.86
C ALA A 27 9.48 -22.01 1.69
N LEU A 28 9.41 -22.53 0.45
CA LEU A 28 9.34 -21.70 -0.76
C LEU A 28 8.06 -20.86 -0.82
N LEU A 29 6.90 -21.45 -0.48
CA LEU A 29 5.64 -20.73 -0.42
C LEU A 29 5.67 -19.58 0.59
N ASN A 30 6.22 -19.82 1.79
CA ASN A 30 6.38 -18.77 2.80
C ASN A 30 7.29 -17.63 2.31
N ALA A 31 8.42 -17.97 1.66
CA ALA A 31 9.31 -16.97 1.09
C ALA A 31 8.62 -16.15 -0.01
N LEU A 32 7.81 -16.80 -0.85
CA LEU A 32 7.06 -16.14 -1.91
C LEU A 32 6.03 -15.15 -1.36
N HIS A 33 5.27 -15.51 -0.32
CA HIS A 33 4.31 -14.60 0.32
C HIS A 33 5.00 -13.37 0.89
N TYR A 34 6.15 -13.54 1.54
CA TYR A 34 6.93 -12.41 2.06
C TYR A 34 7.38 -11.44 0.96
N VAL A 35 7.88 -11.97 -0.16
CA VAL A 35 8.31 -11.14 -1.32
C VAL A 35 7.13 -10.41 -1.93
N GLN A 36 5.96 -11.07 -2.07
CA GLN A 36 4.74 -10.45 -2.61
C GLN A 36 4.27 -9.28 -1.75
N GLU A 37 4.28 -9.41 -0.41
CA GLU A 37 3.88 -8.33 0.49
C GLU A 37 4.85 -7.15 0.42
N LYS A 38 6.16 -7.40 0.33
CA LYS A 38 7.16 -6.34 0.12
C LYS A 38 6.99 -5.63 -1.21
N ALA A 39 6.69 -6.35 -2.27
CA ALA A 39 6.41 -5.77 -3.58
C ALA A 39 5.16 -4.88 -3.54
N GLU A 40 4.07 -5.34 -2.93
CA GLU A 40 2.84 -4.58 -2.75
C GLU A 40 3.09 -3.27 -1.98
N ARG A 41 3.81 -3.33 -0.86
CA ARG A 41 4.22 -2.17 -0.09
C ARG A 41 4.99 -1.16 -0.96
N THR A 42 5.99 -1.64 -1.72
CA THR A 42 6.82 -0.79 -2.57
C THR A 42 5.98 -0.06 -3.63
N VAL A 43 5.05 -0.78 -4.28
CA VAL A 43 4.14 -0.19 -5.28
C VAL A 43 3.21 0.83 -4.64
N MET A 44 2.64 0.53 -3.49
CA MET A 44 1.78 1.46 -2.74
C MET A 44 2.56 2.73 -2.37
N GLU A 45 3.75 2.61 -1.78
CA GLU A 45 4.59 3.75 -1.42
C GLU A 45 5.00 4.59 -2.63
N ALA A 46 5.30 3.93 -3.77
CA ALA A 46 5.60 4.63 -5.03
C ALA A 46 4.38 5.42 -5.53
N THR A 47 3.19 4.83 -5.46
CA THR A 47 1.93 5.49 -5.84
C THR A 47 1.69 6.74 -4.98
N VAL A 48 1.85 6.62 -3.66
CA VAL A 48 1.69 7.75 -2.73
C VAL A 48 2.71 8.86 -3.02
N ARG A 49 3.98 8.50 -3.25
CA ARG A 49 5.01 9.48 -3.65
C ARG A 49 4.68 10.17 -4.97
N ASN A 50 4.18 9.44 -5.95
CA ASN A 50 3.79 10.01 -7.25
C ASN A 50 2.59 10.95 -7.12
N MET A 51 1.60 10.63 -6.28
CA MET A 51 0.50 11.56 -5.95
C MET A 51 1.04 12.85 -5.32
N GLY A 52 1.98 12.75 -4.39
CA GLY A 52 2.63 13.91 -3.77
C GLY A 52 3.38 14.78 -4.79
N LYS A 53 4.13 14.15 -5.71
CA LYS A 53 4.81 14.87 -6.80
C LYS A 53 3.85 15.54 -7.78
N GLY A 54 2.76 14.85 -8.13
CA GLY A 54 1.72 15.42 -8.99
C GLY A 54 1.08 16.67 -8.36
N LEU A 55 0.78 16.62 -7.06
CA LEU A 55 0.31 17.77 -6.30
C LEU A 55 1.32 18.94 -6.31
N GLU A 56 2.60 18.64 -6.10
CA GLU A 56 3.67 19.65 -6.13
C GLU A 56 3.76 20.36 -7.49
N ILE A 57 3.71 19.60 -8.58
CA ILE A 57 3.70 20.14 -9.95
C ILE A 57 2.48 21.04 -10.17
N GLU A 58 1.30 20.64 -9.71
CA GLU A 58 0.09 21.46 -9.83
C GLU A 58 0.20 22.77 -9.02
N LEU A 59 0.75 22.71 -7.80
CA LEU A 59 1.02 23.89 -6.98
C LEU A 59 1.98 24.86 -7.68
N GLN A 60 3.09 24.36 -8.21
CA GLN A 60 4.06 25.15 -8.96
C GLN A 60 3.44 25.78 -10.21
N THR A 61 2.63 25.03 -10.94
CA THR A 61 1.92 25.50 -12.12
C THR A 61 0.99 26.66 -11.80
N ARG A 62 0.28 26.61 -10.66
CA ARG A 62 -0.61 27.71 -10.20
C ARG A 62 0.18 28.96 -9.83
N VAL A 63 1.33 28.82 -9.19
CA VAL A 63 2.23 29.95 -8.89
C VAL A 63 2.71 30.62 -10.18
N ILE A 64 3.19 29.84 -11.16
CA ILE A 64 3.66 30.35 -12.46
C ILE A 64 2.54 31.09 -13.21
N ARG A 65 1.29 30.61 -13.12
CA ARG A 65 0.12 31.23 -13.71
C ARG A 65 -0.39 32.46 -12.95
N GLY A 66 0.31 32.92 -11.91
CA GLY A 66 -0.05 34.07 -11.10
C GLY A 66 -1.26 33.89 -10.20
N ARG A 67 -1.59 32.65 -9.82
CA ARG A 67 -2.72 32.28 -8.96
C ARG A 67 -2.30 31.55 -7.66
N PRO A 68 -1.37 32.10 -6.87
CA PRO A 68 -0.88 31.41 -5.66
C PRO A 68 -1.97 31.22 -4.61
N GLY A 69 -2.96 32.12 -4.53
CA GLY A 69 -4.08 32.02 -3.57
C GLY A 69 -5.05 30.85 -3.83
N SER A 70 -5.09 30.32 -5.06
CA SER A 70 -5.96 29.20 -5.43
C SER A 70 -5.42 27.83 -4.92
N SER A 71 -4.26 27.80 -4.28
CA SER A 71 -3.69 26.56 -3.75
C SER A 71 -4.59 25.92 -2.67
N ARG A 72 -5.30 26.73 -1.88
CA ARG A 72 -6.26 26.24 -0.87
C ARG A 72 -7.41 25.43 -1.46
N GLU A 73 -7.76 25.68 -2.72
CA GLU A 73 -8.78 24.92 -3.44
C GLU A 73 -8.38 23.47 -3.70
N LEU A 74 -7.08 23.14 -3.57
CA LEU A 74 -6.56 21.78 -3.72
C LEU A 74 -6.78 20.94 -2.48
N VAL A 75 -7.06 21.56 -1.32
CA VAL A 75 -7.35 20.82 -0.08
C VAL A 75 -8.59 19.97 -0.29
N GLY A 76 -8.48 18.68 -0.02
CA GLY A 76 -9.55 17.71 -0.23
C GLY A 76 -9.76 17.29 -1.69
N ALA A 77 -8.95 17.78 -2.64
CA ALA A 77 -9.04 17.32 -4.02
C ALA A 77 -8.50 15.88 -4.15
N ASN A 78 -8.95 15.18 -5.18
CA ASN A 78 -8.48 13.83 -5.49
C ASN A 78 -7.07 13.88 -6.10
N PRO A 79 -6.00 13.43 -5.42
CA PRO A 79 -4.64 13.53 -5.93
C PRO A 79 -4.34 12.57 -7.08
N ILE A 80 -5.19 11.56 -7.32
CA ILE A 80 -5.02 10.61 -8.43
C ILE A 80 -5.20 11.32 -9.79
N GLN A 81 -5.97 12.41 -9.85
CA GLN A 81 -6.17 13.18 -11.08
C GLN A 81 -4.88 13.82 -11.63
N TRP A 82 -3.83 13.97 -10.82
CA TRP A 82 -2.54 14.54 -11.21
C TRP A 82 -1.50 13.49 -11.57
N LEU A 83 -1.87 12.21 -11.55
CA LEU A 83 -1.03 11.14 -12.05
C LEU A 83 -1.15 11.06 -13.58
N GLU A 84 -0.07 10.68 -14.24
CA GLU A 84 -0.06 10.42 -15.68
C GLU A 84 -1.04 9.29 -16.07
N SER A 85 -1.14 8.29 -15.19
CA SER A 85 -2.13 7.21 -15.29
C SER A 85 -2.62 6.83 -13.89
N PRO A 86 -3.90 6.45 -13.75
CA PRO A 86 -4.40 5.96 -12.48
C PRO A 86 -3.64 4.70 -12.05
N PRO A 87 -3.47 4.47 -10.73
CA PRO A 87 -2.81 3.27 -10.25
C PRO A 87 -3.61 2.00 -10.60
N GLU A 88 -2.93 0.87 -10.68
CA GLU A 88 -3.59 -0.42 -10.85
C GLU A 88 -4.61 -0.66 -9.73
N GLY A 89 -5.81 -1.12 -10.10
CA GLY A 89 -6.91 -1.33 -9.17
C GLY A 89 -7.66 -0.06 -8.77
N TYR A 90 -7.48 1.07 -9.47
CA TYR A 90 -8.28 2.26 -9.23
C TYR A 90 -9.69 2.13 -9.81
N VAL A 91 -10.70 2.24 -8.94
CA VAL A 91 -12.14 2.05 -9.30
C VAL A 91 -12.93 3.36 -9.30
N GLY A 92 -12.26 4.52 -9.18
CA GLY A 92 -12.94 5.81 -9.11
C GLY A 92 -13.45 6.12 -7.70
N SER A 93 -14.76 6.35 -7.54
CA SER A 93 -15.38 6.60 -6.23
C SER A 93 -15.47 5.33 -5.39
N CYS A 94 -15.26 5.48 -4.07
CA CYS A 94 -15.38 4.36 -3.15
C CYS A 94 -16.80 3.82 -3.06
N GLY A 95 -16.96 2.50 -3.31
CA GLY A 95 -18.20 1.76 -3.06
C GLY A 95 -18.37 1.36 -1.59
N ARG A 96 -19.48 0.66 -1.28
CA ARG A 96 -19.72 0.11 0.07
C ARG A 96 -18.73 -0.96 0.45
N GLU A 97 -18.39 -1.85 -0.48
CA GLU A 97 -17.43 -2.92 -0.32
C GLU A 97 -16.24 -2.65 -1.25
N ARG A 98 -15.05 -2.84 -0.73
CA ARG A 98 -13.79 -2.66 -1.46
C ARG A 98 -13.07 -4.01 -1.52
N ALA A 99 -12.61 -4.40 -2.71
CA ALA A 99 -11.80 -5.60 -2.84
C ALA A 99 -10.34 -5.32 -2.40
N PRO A 100 -9.62 -6.36 -1.96
CA PRO A 100 -8.18 -6.24 -1.69
C PRO A 100 -7.40 -5.79 -2.94
N GLY A 101 -6.52 -4.81 -2.78
CA GLY A 101 -5.74 -4.22 -3.87
C GLY A 101 -6.43 -3.06 -4.58
N GLU A 102 -7.63 -2.67 -4.18
CA GLU A 102 -8.35 -1.55 -4.78
C GLU A 102 -7.93 -0.20 -4.20
N TRP A 103 -7.81 0.78 -5.12
CA TRP A 103 -7.73 2.20 -4.83
C TRP A 103 -9.05 2.86 -5.17
N CYS A 104 -9.51 3.78 -4.35
CA CYS A 104 -10.68 4.61 -4.65
C CYS A 104 -10.56 5.99 -3.99
N PHE A 105 -11.39 6.92 -4.42
CA PHE A 105 -11.54 8.22 -3.78
C PHE A 105 -12.87 8.28 -3.03
N ASP A 106 -12.79 8.49 -1.72
CA ASP A 106 -13.95 8.69 -0.86
C ASP A 106 -14.35 10.17 -0.88
N VAL A 107 -15.42 10.47 -1.61
CA VAL A 107 -15.90 11.83 -1.79
C VAL A 107 -16.41 12.44 -0.48
N ALA A 108 -16.94 11.63 0.44
CA ALA A 108 -17.51 12.13 1.69
C ALA A 108 -16.40 12.57 2.68
N SER A 109 -15.28 11.85 2.74
CA SER A 109 -14.13 12.20 3.61
C SER A 109 -13.05 12.98 2.87
N HIS A 110 -13.14 13.13 1.56
CA HIS A 110 -12.10 13.71 0.70
C HIS A 110 -10.75 12.99 0.82
N GLU A 111 -10.78 11.65 0.85
CA GLU A 111 -9.62 10.82 1.05
C GLU A 111 -9.43 9.83 -0.11
N VAL A 112 -8.17 9.61 -0.48
CA VAL A 112 -7.79 8.42 -1.26
C VAL A 112 -7.66 7.26 -0.30
N VAL A 113 -8.28 6.15 -0.65
CA VAL A 113 -8.36 4.94 0.14
C VAL A 113 -7.72 3.80 -0.62
N TYR A 114 -6.89 3.03 0.06
CA TYR A 114 -6.29 1.80 -0.44
C TYR A 114 -6.58 0.64 0.51
N ARG A 115 -7.04 -0.47 -0.03
CA ARG A 115 -7.20 -1.71 0.72
C ARG A 115 -6.09 -2.70 0.35
N PRO A 116 -5.11 -2.96 1.24
CA PRO A 116 -4.04 -3.91 0.96
C PRO A 116 -4.56 -5.34 0.72
N ARG A 117 -3.87 -6.08 -0.15
CA ARG A 117 -4.13 -7.52 -0.39
C ARG A 117 -3.52 -8.37 0.72
N LEU A 118 -2.28 -8.03 1.09
CA LEU A 118 -1.49 -8.75 2.09
C LEU A 118 -1.27 -7.83 3.30
N THR A 119 -1.54 -8.35 4.48
CA THR A 119 -1.52 -7.57 5.73
C THR A 119 -0.79 -8.28 6.86
N ALA A 120 0.01 -9.32 6.55
CA ALA A 120 0.70 -10.12 7.57
C ALA A 120 1.71 -9.31 8.36
N SER A 121 2.42 -8.36 7.68
CA SER A 121 3.41 -7.45 8.27
C SER A 121 2.86 -6.03 8.49
N LEU A 122 1.54 -5.82 8.29
CA LEU A 122 0.90 -4.51 8.42
C LEU A 122 0.15 -4.38 9.75
N GLU A 123 0.59 -3.46 10.58
CA GLU A 123 -0.05 -3.13 11.85
C GLU A 123 -0.76 -1.79 11.78
N PHE A 124 -2.07 -1.80 12.03
CA PHE A 124 -2.86 -0.57 12.17
C PHE A 124 -2.84 -0.13 13.63
N ARG A 125 -2.42 1.10 13.90
CA ARG A 125 -2.45 1.67 15.25
C ARG A 125 -3.88 2.04 15.70
N THR A 126 -4.81 2.13 14.76
CA THR A 126 -6.22 2.40 15.03
C THR A 126 -7.01 1.11 14.91
N ALA A 127 -7.63 0.66 16.00
CA ALA A 127 -8.43 -0.56 16.05
C ALA A 127 -9.60 -0.53 15.04
N GLY A 128 -9.82 -1.66 14.36
CA GLY A 128 -10.94 -1.85 13.43
C GLY A 128 -10.74 -1.28 12.01
N ARG A 129 -9.65 -0.60 11.73
CA ARG A 129 -9.33 -0.15 10.36
C ARG A 129 -8.55 -1.23 9.59
N ARG A 130 -8.90 -1.38 8.30
CA ARG A 130 -8.23 -2.31 7.37
C ARG A 130 -7.82 -1.62 6.07
N GLU A 131 -7.78 -0.28 6.07
CA GLU A 131 -7.57 0.56 4.90
C GLU A 131 -6.57 1.64 5.23
N LEU A 132 -5.74 1.93 4.26
CA LEU A 132 -4.81 3.05 4.28
C LEU A 132 -5.46 4.24 3.61
N ARG A 133 -5.34 5.43 4.20
CA ARG A 133 -6.03 6.63 3.75
C ARG A 133 -5.10 7.84 3.73
N TRP A 134 -5.24 8.64 2.69
CA TRP A 134 -4.51 9.89 2.49
C TRP A 134 -5.46 10.97 2.00
N ARG A 135 -5.16 12.21 2.38
CA ARG A 135 -5.86 13.38 1.84
C ARG A 135 -4.88 14.49 1.49
N VAL A 136 -5.29 15.37 0.60
CA VAL A 136 -4.62 16.63 0.40
C VAL A 136 -5.05 17.59 1.52
N GLY A 137 -4.11 18.01 2.35
CA GLY A 137 -4.36 18.85 3.52
C GLY A 137 -3.26 19.87 3.74
N SER A 138 -3.45 20.74 4.74
CA SER A 138 -2.42 21.65 5.21
C SER A 138 -1.43 20.93 6.12
N ALA A 139 -0.14 21.30 6.05
CA ALA A 139 0.90 20.73 6.90
C ALA A 139 0.65 20.95 8.42
N ASP A 140 -0.13 21.95 8.78
CA ASP A 140 -0.51 22.21 10.17
C ASP A 140 -1.41 21.11 10.76
N GLU A 141 -2.11 20.33 9.93
CA GLU A 141 -2.92 19.18 10.35
C GLU A 141 -2.09 17.92 10.61
N THR A 142 -0.79 17.95 10.31
CA THR A 142 0.10 16.77 10.26
C THR A 142 0.79 16.48 11.58
N ALA A 143 0.48 17.16 12.67
CA ALA A 143 1.16 17.00 13.98
C ALA A 143 1.10 15.57 14.59
N GLY A 144 0.56 14.57 13.86
CA GLY A 144 0.47 13.17 14.29
C GLY A 144 0.95 12.09 13.32
N GLY A 145 1.43 12.40 12.12
CA GLY A 145 1.81 11.40 11.10
C GLY A 145 3.29 11.44 10.71
N GLN A 146 3.96 10.29 10.73
CA GLN A 146 5.31 10.12 10.20
C GLN A 146 5.32 10.35 8.68
N GLY A 147 6.00 11.40 8.22
CA GLY A 147 6.20 11.69 6.80
C GLY A 147 6.09 13.15 6.40
N ALA A 148 5.77 14.05 7.31
CA ALA A 148 5.76 15.49 7.04
C ALA A 148 7.18 16.03 7.02
N ASN A 149 7.56 16.66 5.90
CA ASN A 149 8.76 17.49 5.83
C ASN A 149 8.49 18.77 6.64
N PRO A 150 9.23 19.05 7.76
CA PRO A 150 8.87 20.10 8.72
C PRO A 150 9.20 21.54 8.24
N MET A 151 9.49 21.75 6.98
CA MET A 151 10.00 23.05 6.49
C MET A 151 8.99 24.00 5.85
N ALA A 152 7.69 23.74 5.91
CA ALA A 152 6.70 24.64 5.31
C ALA A 152 5.47 24.82 6.19
N THR A 153 5.52 25.78 7.12
CA THR A 153 4.33 26.30 7.80
C THR A 153 3.32 26.78 6.73
N GLY A 154 2.15 26.14 6.67
CA GLY A 154 1.11 26.47 5.68
C GLY A 154 1.24 25.79 4.31
N ALA A 155 2.20 24.90 4.09
CA ALA A 155 2.33 24.14 2.86
C ALA A 155 1.22 23.09 2.74
N ILE A 156 0.64 23.01 1.54
CA ILE A 156 -0.31 21.96 1.17
C ILE A 156 0.46 20.73 0.77
N GLY A 157 0.07 19.58 1.27
CA GLY A 157 0.72 18.31 1.02
C GLY A 157 -0.23 17.12 1.08
N LEU A 158 0.28 15.96 0.68
CA LEU A 158 -0.44 14.70 0.84
C LEU A 158 -0.15 14.14 2.25
N VAL A 159 -1.21 14.02 3.05
CA VAL A 159 -1.16 13.64 4.46
C VAL A 159 -1.79 12.27 4.65
N SER A 160 -1.11 11.37 5.38
CA SER A 160 -1.71 10.10 5.81
C SER A 160 -2.68 10.35 6.96
N THR A 161 -3.93 9.93 6.80
CA THR A 161 -4.96 10.00 7.87
C THR A 161 -5.12 8.68 8.62
N THR A 162 -4.40 7.64 8.19
CA THR A 162 -4.30 6.35 8.88
C THR A 162 -2.92 6.20 9.48
N SER A 163 -2.85 5.91 10.78
CA SER A 163 -1.59 5.56 11.44
C SER A 163 -1.35 4.06 11.34
N PHE A 164 -0.26 3.67 10.69
CA PHE A 164 0.11 2.28 10.47
C PHE A 164 1.62 2.09 10.49
N VAL A 165 2.06 0.85 10.72
CA VAL A 165 3.44 0.41 10.54
C VAL A 165 3.42 -0.80 9.62
N TRP A 166 4.22 -0.76 8.58
CA TRP A 166 4.38 -1.89 7.66
C TRP A 166 5.84 -2.34 7.71
N HIS A 167 6.08 -3.52 8.31
CA HIS A 167 7.41 -4.06 8.60
C HIS A 167 8.11 -4.64 7.36
#